data_7d165af1e071cb981ae2b6297b2574cc
#
_entry.id   7d165af1e071cb981ae2b6297b2574cc
#
_cell.length_a   1.000
_cell.length_b   1.000
_cell.length_c   1.000
_cell.angle_alpha   90.00
_cell.angle_beta   90.00
_cell.angle_gamma   90.00
#
_symmetry.space_group_name_H-M   'P 1'
#
loop_
_entity.id
_entity.type
_entity.pdbx_description
1 polymer ?
#
loop_
_entity_poly.entity_id
_entity_poly.type
_entity_poly.pdbx_seq_one_letter_code
_entity_poly.pdbx_strand_id
1 'polypeptide(L)'
;MEIKVMKSVLDRNQDKAEQIRSLLKEKHIRMYNLISSPGAGKTTLLEQTCRHLDHKMRLGIIEGDVYTDRDAQRLKQYGFPIVLINTEGGCHLDSNSIGRALEEFNLDELDVVFVENVGNLVCPSHFDLGETAKIALVSTSEGDDKPIKYPMLFRDAKAVILNKM
;
A
#
# COMPACT_ATOMS: atom_id res chain seq x y z
N MET A 1 40.87 9.10 13.35
CA MET A 1 39.81 9.52 12.43
C MET A 1 38.77 8.40 12.39
N GLU A 2 37.60 8.62 12.92
CA GLU A 2 36.58 7.57 13.01
C GLU A 2 35.71 7.61 11.74
N ILE A 3 35.62 6.50 11.03
CA ILE A 3 34.78 6.40 9.82
C ILE A 3 33.36 6.08 10.28
N LYS A 4 32.44 7.05 10.18
CA LYS A 4 31.01 6.82 10.42
C LYS A 4 30.38 6.20 9.18
N VAL A 5 29.98 4.93 9.28
CA VAL A 5 29.18 4.27 8.24
C VAL A 5 27.72 4.66 8.43
N MET A 6 27.13 5.30 7.42
CA MET A 6 25.68 5.62 7.43
C MET A 6 24.89 4.44 6.86
N LYS A 7 23.78 4.09 7.53
CA LYS A 7 22.82 3.12 6.97
C LYS A 7 22.25 3.60 5.64
N SER A 8 22.07 2.68 4.71
CA SER A 8 21.41 2.97 3.44
C SER A 8 19.95 3.40 3.66
N VAL A 9 19.33 4.01 2.65
CA VAL A 9 17.90 4.37 2.68
C VAL A 9 17.05 3.11 2.86
N LEU A 10 17.41 2.02 2.18
CA LEU A 10 16.69 0.74 2.28
C LEU A 10 16.82 0.11 3.68
N ASP A 11 18.00 0.17 4.31
CA ASP A 11 18.18 -0.36 5.68
C ASP A 11 17.31 0.41 6.69
N ARG A 12 17.26 1.74 6.56
CA ARG A 12 16.40 2.58 7.42
C ARG A 12 14.91 2.30 7.19
N ASN A 13 14.52 2.09 5.94
CA ASN A 13 13.17 1.69 5.61
C ASN A 13 12.83 0.34 6.25
N GLN A 14 13.72 -0.63 6.18
CA GLN A 14 13.51 -1.95 6.77
C GLN A 14 13.35 -1.90 8.29
N ASP A 15 14.21 -1.14 9.00
CA ASP A 15 14.09 -0.96 10.45
C ASP A 15 12.69 -0.41 10.84
N LYS A 16 12.19 0.58 10.08
CA LYS A 16 10.86 1.17 10.33
C LYS A 16 9.74 0.21 9.96
N ALA A 17 9.88 -0.54 8.86
CA ALA A 17 8.91 -1.55 8.46
C ALA A 17 8.73 -2.64 9.54
N GLU A 18 9.82 -3.09 10.17
CA GLU A 18 9.76 -4.05 11.28
C GLU A 18 9.03 -3.48 12.51
N GLN A 19 9.22 -2.19 12.83
CA GLN A 19 8.46 -1.53 13.89
C GLN A 19 6.96 -1.49 13.58
N ILE A 20 6.60 -1.13 12.34
CA ILE A 20 5.21 -1.12 11.90
C ILE A 20 4.60 -2.52 11.98
N ARG A 21 5.31 -3.54 11.49
CA ARG A 21 4.84 -4.94 11.53
C ARG A 21 4.58 -5.40 12.96
N SER A 22 5.47 -5.05 13.89
CA SER A 22 5.33 -5.38 15.30
C SER A 22 4.11 -4.68 15.93
N LEU A 23 3.92 -3.39 15.65
CA LEU A 23 2.75 -2.62 16.10
C LEU A 23 1.44 -3.22 15.59
N LEU A 24 1.36 -3.48 14.27
CA LEU A 24 0.15 -4.04 13.66
C LEU A 24 -0.16 -5.44 14.19
N LYS A 25 0.87 -6.25 14.45
CA LYS A 25 0.71 -7.57 15.07
C LYS A 25 0.16 -7.48 16.50
N GLU A 26 0.69 -6.56 17.31
CA GLU A 26 0.21 -6.30 18.66
C GLU A 26 -1.26 -5.87 18.68
N LYS A 27 -1.63 -5.00 17.73
CA LYS A 27 -3.01 -4.51 17.56
C LYS A 27 -3.93 -5.48 16.81
N HIS A 28 -3.45 -6.64 16.37
CA HIS A 28 -4.18 -7.62 15.56
C HIS A 28 -4.72 -7.06 14.23
N ILE A 29 -4.05 -6.05 13.67
CA ILE A 29 -4.42 -5.41 12.40
C ILE A 29 -3.65 -6.06 11.26
N ARG A 30 -4.34 -6.32 10.15
CA ARG A 30 -3.71 -6.73 8.89
C ARG A 30 -3.56 -5.54 7.96
N MET A 31 -2.40 -5.38 7.36
CA MET A 31 -2.16 -4.34 6.37
C MET A 31 -1.81 -4.96 5.01
N TYR A 32 -2.52 -4.55 3.96
CA TYR A 32 -2.34 -5.03 2.60
C TYR A 32 -1.88 -3.90 1.68
N ASN A 33 -0.76 -4.12 1.01
CA ASN A 33 -0.17 -3.16 0.08
C ASN A 33 -0.55 -3.53 -1.36
N LEU A 34 -1.40 -2.71 -2.00
CA LEU A 34 -1.87 -2.88 -3.37
C LEU A 34 -0.90 -2.20 -4.33
N ILE A 35 -0.28 -2.98 -5.20
CA ILE A 35 0.73 -2.53 -6.16
C ILE A 35 0.26 -2.86 -7.58
N SER A 36 0.26 -1.87 -8.46
CA SER A 36 -0.11 -2.06 -9.87
C SER A 36 0.49 -0.97 -10.76
N SER A 37 0.38 -1.14 -12.07
CA SER A 37 0.52 -0.04 -13.02
C SER A 37 -0.55 1.05 -12.78
N PRO A 38 -0.33 2.28 -13.22
CA PRO A 38 -1.37 3.30 -13.28
C PRO A 38 -2.56 2.79 -14.11
N GLY A 39 -3.77 3.07 -13.66
CA GLY A 39 -4.99 2.71 -14.40
C GLY A 39 -5.38 1.22 -14.37
N ALA A 40 -4.66 0.35 -13.64
CA ALA A 40 -5.04 -1.08 -13.51
C ALA A 40 -6.33 -1.30 -12.70
N GLY A 41 -6.80 -0.29 -11.96
CA GLY A 41 -8.08 -0.32 -11.24
C GLY A 41 -7.99 -0.54 -9.74
N LYS A 42 -6.87 -0.14 -9.09
CA LYS A 42 -6.71 -0.23 -7.61
C LYS A 42 -7.86 0.42 -6.86
N THR A 43 -8.13 1.69 -7.15
CA THR A 43 -9.20 2.45 -6.50
C THR A 43 -10.57 1.79 -6.70
N THR A 44 -10.87 1.31 -7.91
CA THR A 44 -12.12 0.59 -8.19
C THR A 44 -12.20 -0.71 -7.41
N LEU A 45 -11.10 -1.44 -7.27
CA LEU A 45 -11.05 -2.64 -6.42
C LEU A 45 -11.32 -2.29 -4.95
N LEU A 46 -10.71 -1.22 -4.43
CA LEU A 46 -10.96 -0.75 -3.07
C LEU A 46 -12.41 -0.31 -2.87
N GLU A 47 -13.01 0.42 -3.81
CA GLU A 47 -14.43 0.78 -3.75
C GLU A 47 -15.33 -0.46 -3.61
N GLN A 48 -15.09 -1.49 -4.42
CA GLN A 48 -15.87 -2.74 -4.34
C GLN A 48 -15.59 -3.48 -3.02
N THR A 49 -14.35 -3.48 -2.55
CA THR A 49 -13.96 -4.08 -1.27
C THR A 49 -14.66 -3.36 -0.12
N CYS A 50 -14.64 -2.02 -0.08
CA CYS A 50 -15.34 -1.22 0.91
C CYS A 50 -16.84 -1.54 0.93
N ARG A 51 -17.48 -1.58 -0.25
CA ARG A 51 -18.91 -1.91 -0.37
C ARG A 51 -19.25 -3.29 0.15
N HIS A 52 -18.40 -4.31 -0.09
CA HIS A 52 -18.67 -5.68 0.34
C HIS A 52 -18.35 -5.93 1.81
N LEU A 53 -17.39 -5.19 2.37
CA LEU A 53 -16.95 -5.33 3.76
C LEU A 53 -17.65 -4.34 4.70
N ASP A 54 -18.53 -3.48 4.16
CA ASP A 54 -19.31 -2.54 4.94
C ASP A 54 -20.02 -3.25 6.11
N HIS A 55 -19.89 -2.71 7.31
CA HIS A 55 -20.37 -3.27 8.57
C HIS A 55 -19.83 -4.66 8.98
N LYS A 56 -18.95 -5.27 8.20
CA LYS A 56 -18.34 -6.57 8.51
C LYS A 56 -16.95 -6.47 9.13
N MET A 57 -16.21 -5.45 8.74
CA MET A 57 -14.84 -5.20 9.20
C MET A 57 -14.61 -3.70 9.33
N ARG A 58 -13.76 -3.33 10.27
CA ARG A 58 -13.35 -1.93 10.50
C ARG A 58 -12.11 -1.65 9.66
N LEU A 59 -12.30 -0.89 8.59
CA LEU A 59 -11.27 -0.63 7.58
C LEU A 59 -10.64 0.74 7.77
N GLY A 60 -9.31 0.84 7.53
CA GLY A 60 -8.61 2.08 7.28
C GLY A 60 -7.98 2.04 5.89
N ILE A 61 -7.86 3.17 5.24
CA ILE A 61 -7.27 3.29 3.90
C ILE A 61 -6.16 4.32 3.93
N ILE A 62 -5.00 3.95 3.43
CA ILE A 62 -3.88 4.86 3.15
C ILE A 62 -3.78 4.96 1.63
N GLU A 63 -3.96 6.16 1.12
CA GLU A 63 -3.91 6.47 -0.31
C GLU A 63 -2.60 7.17 -0.63
N GLY A 64 -1.78 6.59 -1.51
CA GLY A 64 -0.56 7.21 -2.04
C GLY A 64 -0.81 7.79 -3.41
N ASP A 65 -0.90 9.10 -3.51
CA ASP A 65 -1.05 9.78 -4.81
C ASP A 65 0.08 10.78 -5.07
N VAL A 66 0.31 11.00 -6.34
CA VAL A 66 1.37 11.90 -6.81
C VAL A 66 0.98 13.36 -6.69
N TYR A 67 -0.29 13.72 -7.03
CA TYR A 67 -0.72 15.12 -7.11
C TYR A 67 -2.19 15.39 -6.79
N THR A 68 -3.05 14.40 -6.65
CA THR A 68 -4.50 14.62 -6.54
C THR A 68 -5.11 13.86 -5.39
N ASP A 69 -6.25 14.34 -4.91
CA ASP A 69 -7.07 13.68 -3.90
C ASP A 69 -8.29 12.95 -4.51
N ARG A 70 -8.35 12.83 -5.84
CA ARG A 70 -9.54 12.30 -6.55
C ARG A 70 -9.91 10.90 -6.11
N ASP A 71 -8.92 10.01 -5.95
CA ASP A 71 -9.18 8.63 -5.56
C ASP A 71 -9.59 8.55 -4.08
N ALA A 72 -8.98 9.34 -3.21
CA ALA A 72 -9.44 9.49 -1.83
C ALA A 72 -10.88 10.03 -1.74
N GLN A 73 -11.25 11.01 -2.59
CA GLN A 73 -12.62 11.55 -2.66
C GLN A 73 -13.64 10.48 -3.08
N ARG A 74 -13.29 9.58 -3.99
CA ARG A 74 -14.14 8.45 -4.40
C ARG A 74 -14.39 7.48 -3.24
N LEU A 75 -13.38 7.21 -2.42
CA LEU A 75 -13.46 6.28 -1.30
C LEU A 75 -14.19 6.90 -0.09
N LYS A 76 -14.15 8.22 0.08
CA LYS A 76 -14.75 8.94 1.21
C LYS A 76 -16.25 8.65 1.42
N GLN A 77 -16.99 8.37 0.34
CA GLN A 77 -18.42 8.07 0.41
C GLN A 77 -18.77 6.81 1.21
N TYR A 78 -17.81 5.91 1.42
CA TYR A 78 -18.01 4.67 2.18
C TYR A 78 -17.83 4.83 3.69
N GLY A 79 -17.42 6.01 4.17
CA GLY A 79 -17.39 6.34 5.60
C GLY A 79 -16.23 5.74 6.39
N PHE A 80 -15.26 5.07 5.73
CA PHE A 80 -14.06 4.59 6.37
C PHE A 80 -13.02 5.70 6.56
N PRO A 81 -12.19 5.67 7.62
CA PRO A 81 -11.09 6.61 7.77
C PRO A 81 -10.07 6.45 6.63
N ILE A 82 -9.68 7.57 6.04
CA ILE A 82 -8.73 7.62 4.91
C ILE A 82 -7.65 8.64 5.24
N VAL A 83 -6.39 8.25 5.03
CA VAL A 83 -5.23 9.14 5.08
C VAL A 83 -4.61 9.23 3.70
N LEU A 84 -4.52 10.44 3.14
CA LEU A 84 -3.86 10.69 1.88
C LEU A 84 -2.40 11.08 2.11
N ILE A 85 -1.48 10.38 1.47
CA ILE A 85 -0.06 10.72 1.41
C ILE A 85 0.23 11.32 0.03
N ASN A 86 0.43 12.64 -0.03
CA ASN A 86 0.93 13.27 -1.25
C ASN A 86 2.43 13.00 -1.36
N THR A 87 2.84 12.29 -2.40
CA THR A 87 4.24 11.92 -2.63
C THR A 87 5.05 13.00 -3.35
N GLU A 88 4.40 14.12 -3.75
CA GLU A 88 5.05 15.25 -4.44
C GLU A 88 5.88 14.81 -5.67
N GLY A 89 5.37 13.84 -6.42
CA GLY A 89 6.06 13.27 -7.59
C GLY A 89 6.87 12.01 -7.29
N GLY A 90 6.89 11.53 -6.05
CA GLY A 90 7.49 10.24 -5.70
C GLY A 90 6.76 9.07 -6.32
N CYS A 91 7.50 8.04 -6.71
CA CYS A 91 6.97 6.86 -7.42
C CYS A 91 6.59 5.70 -6.49
N HIS A 92 6.67 5.86 -5.18
CA HIS A 92 6.35 4.84 -4.18
C HIS A 92 6.12 5.48 -2.80
N LEU A 93 5.51 4.69 -1.92
CA LEU A 93 5.46 4.96 -0.48
C LEU A 93 6.60 4.24 0.22
N ASP A 94 7.04 4.79 1.33
CA ASP A 94 8.04 4.20 2.22
C ASP A 94 7.48 3.95 3.63
N SER A 95 8.21 3.20 4.45
CA SER A 95 7.77 2.84 5.80
C SER A 95 7.66 4.06 6.74
N ASN A 96 8.40 5.16 6.50
CA ASN A 96 8.30 6.36 7.31
C ASN A 96 6.98 7.09 7.05
N SER A 97 6.60 7.24 5.78
CA SER A 97 5.32 7.84 5.41
C SER A 97 4.13 7.00 5.89
N ILE A 98 4.23 5.67 5.79
CA ILE A 98 3.21 4.76 6.35
C ILE A 98 3.13 4.87 7.87
N GLY A 99 4.27 4.91 8.57
CA GLY A 99 4.27 5.07 10.04
C GLY A 99 3.54 6.33 10.47
N ARG A 100 3.80 7.47 9.82
CA ARG A 100 3.07 8.73 10.09
C ARG A 100 1.58 8.65 9.76
N ALA A 101 1.23 7.99 8.65
CA ALA A 101 -0.17 7.80 8.29
C ALA A 101 -0.93 6.92 9.31
N LEU A 102 -0.28 5.90 9.86
CA LEU A 102 -0.87 5.06 10.90
C LEU A 102 -1.12 5.81 12.22
N GLU A 103 -0.33 6.85 12.53
CA GLU A 103 -0.53 7.71 13.70
C GLU A 103 -1.83 8.55 13.62
N GLU A 104 -2.34 8.78 12.40
CA GLU A 104 -3.61 9.52 12.18
C GLU A 104 -4.86 8.64 12.40
N PHE A 105 -4.71 7.32 12.56
CA PHE A 105 -5.81 6.42 12.83
C PHE A 105 -5.96 6.09 14.32
N ASN A 106 -7.20 5.89 14.77
CA ASN A 106 -7.45 5.14 15.99
C ASN A 106 -7.29 3.65 15.71
N LEU A 107 -6.08 3.11 15.90
CA LEU A 107 -5.76 1.73 15.56
C LEU A 107 -6.59 0.70 16.34
N ASP A 108 -7.10 1.03 17.53
CA ASP A 108 -7.95 0.12 18.31
C ASP A 108 -9.33 -0.07 17.67
N GLU A 109 -9.68 0.77 16.71
CA GLU A 109 -10.93 0.68 15.94
C GLU A 109 -10.76 0.07 14.55
N LEU A 110 -9.59 -0.50 14.24
CA LEU A 110 -9.32 -1.09 12.93
C LEU A 110 -9.04 -2.58 13.02
N ASP A 111 -9.52 -3.31 12.01
CA ASP A 111 -9.20 -4.72 11.78
C ASP A 111 -8.23 -4.88 10.58
N VAL A 112 -8.38 -4.00 9.58
CA VAL A 112 -7.62 -4.05 8.33
C VAL A 112 -7.25 -2.64 7.86
N VAL A 113 -6.04 -2.49 7.35
CA VAL A 113 -5.59 -1.31 6.61
C VAL A 113 -5.26 -1.70 5.18
N PHE A 114 -5.84 -1.02 4.21
CA PHE A 114 -5.43 -1.10 2.81
C PHE A 114 -4.52 0.08 2.48
N VAL A 115 -3.41 -0.22 1.84
CA VAL A 115 -2.51 0.80 1.27
C VAL A 115 -2.66 0.75 -0.24
N GLU A 116 -3.22 1.78 -0.83
CA GLU A 116 -3.17 1.99 -2.28
C GLU A 116 -1.84 2.67 -2.61
N ASN A 117 -0.88 1.91 -3.14
CA ASN A 117 0.42 2.46 -3.50
C ASN A 117 0.35 3.25 -4.80
N VAL A 118 1.32 4.13 -5.01
CA VAL A 118 1.48 4.86 -6.27
C VAL A 118 1.49 3.89 -7.45
N GLY A 119 0.88 4.28 -8.56
CA GLY A 119 0.83 3.48 -9.79
C GLY A 119 2.21 3.23 -10.38
N ASN A 120 2.89 2.17 -9.94
CA ASN A 120 4.23 1.76 -10.38
C ASN A 120 4.46 0.29 -9.99
N LEU A 121 5.09 -0.50 -10.87
CA LEU A 121 5.40 -1.91 -10.62
C LEU A 121 6.84 -2.14 -10.13
N VAL A 122 7.71 -1.15 -10.24
CA VAL A 122 9.14 -1.28 -9.90
C VAL A 122 9.40 -0.77 -8.49
N CYS A 123 9.30 0.54 -8.28
CA CYS A 123 9.70 1.16 -7.00
C CYS A 123 8.96 0.57 -5.80
N PRO A 124 7.62 0.43 -5.79
CA PRO A 124 6.91 -0.11 -4.64
C PRO A 124 7.28 -1.54 -4.28
N SER A 125 7.76 -2.34 -5.24
CA SER A 125 8.16 -3.73 -4.98
C SER A 125 9.42 -3.83 -4.09
N HIS A 126 10.28 -2.82 -4.14
CA HIS A 126 11.54 -2.76 -3.40
C HIS A 126 11.39 -2.29 -1.94
N PHE A 127 10.26 -1.65 -1.61
CA PHE A 127 10.04 -1.08 -0.28
C PHE A 127 9.10 -1.97 0.52
N ASP A 128 9.58 -2.43 1.67
CA ASP A 128 8.77 -3.04 2.71
C ASP A 128 8.10 -1.93 3.52
N LEU A 129 6.79 -1.97 3.64
CA LEU A 129 6.00 -1.00 4.41
C LEU A 129 5.64 -1.52 5.82
N GLY A 130 6.05 -2.74 6.17
CA GLY A 130 5.58 -3.47 7.35
C GLY A 130 4.25 -4.17 7.11
N GLU A 131 3.83 -4.30 5.85
CA GLU A 131 2.58 -4.92 5.45
C GLU A 131 2.53 -6.43 5.75
N THR A 132 1.33 -6.96 5.99
CA THR A 132 1.06 -8.39 6.09
C THR A 132 1.31 -9.09 4.76
N ALA A 133 0.93 -8.43 3.66
CA ALA A 133 1.15 -8.95 2.32
C ALA A 133 1.13 -7.84 1.26
N LYS A 134 1.97 -8.01 0.24
CA LYS A 134 1.87 -7.32 -1.05
C LYS A 134 0.86 -8.05 -1.92
N ILE A 135 -0.03 -7.30 -2.57
CA ILE A 135 -1.01 -7.79 -3.53
C ILE A 135 -0.74 -7.09 -4.86
N ALA A 136 -0.38 -7.86 -5.88
CA ALA A 136 -0.20 -7.32 -7.22
C ALA A 136 -1.56 -7.30 -7.96
N LEU A 137 -1.90 -6.16 -8.54
CA LEU A 137 -3.06 -6.02 -9.40
C LEU A 137 -2.61 -5.82 -10.84
N VAL A 138 -3.09 -6.66 -11.75
CA VAL A 138 -2.79 -6.64 -13.17
C VAL A 138 -4.09 -6.50 -13.97
N SER A 139 -4.10 -5.65 -14.97
CA SER A 139 -5.22 -5.52 -15.89
C SER A 139 -4.98 -6.31 -17.16
N THR A 140 -5.98 -7.00 -17.67
CA THR A 140 -5.90 -7.73 -18.95
C THR A 140 -5.58 -6.82 -20.14
N SER A 141 -5.95 -5.53 -20.04
CA SER A 141 -5.65 -4.54 -21.07
C SER A 141 -4.16 -4.12 -21.15
N GLU A 142 -3.34 -4.52 -20.17
CA GLU A 142 -1.91 -4.19 -20.11
C GLU A 142 -1.00 -5.23 -20.76
N GLY A 143 -1.56 -6.30 -21.31
CA GLY A 143 -0.84 -7.43 -21.87
C GLY A 143 -0.43 -8.49 -20.84
N ASP A 144 0.20 -9.56 -21.28
CA ASP A 144 0.53 -10.76 -20.50
C ASP A 144 2.00 -10.83 -20.06
N ASP A 145 2.81 -9.85 -20.40
CA ASP A 145 4.26 -9.84 -20.19
C ASP A 145 4.69 -9.26 -18.82
N LYS A 146 3.77 -8.74 -18.01
CA LYS A 146 4.08 -8.11 -16.73
C LYS A 146 4.87 -9.01 -15.75
N PRO A 147 4.51 -10.29 -15.57
CA PRO A 147 5.26 -11.17 -14.68
C PRO A 147 6.73 -11.35 -15.12
N ILE A 148 6.99 -11.36 -16.41
CA ILE A 148 8.34 -11.51 -16.97
C ILE A 148 9.14 -10.21 -16.81
N LYS A 149 8.49 -9.05 -17.03
CA LYS A 149 9.13 -7.73 -16.94
C LYS A 149 9.39 -7.28 -15.51
N TYR A 150 8.53 -7.68 -14.56
CA TYR A 150 8.58 -7.24 -13.16
C TYR A 150 8.64 -8.41 -12.18
N PRO A 151 9.61 -9.33 -12.34
CA PRO A 151 9.64 -10.61 -11.61
C PRO A 151 9.71 -10.43 -10.08
N MET A 152 10.29 -9.35 -9.60
CA MET A 152 10.43 -9.08 -8.17
C MET A 152 9.06 -8.91 -7.50
N LEU A 153 8.17 -8.09 -8.09
CA LEU A 153 6.83 -7.90 -7.57
C LEU A 153 6.07 -9.22 -7.49
N PHE A 154 6.06 -10.00 -8.57
CA PHE A 154 5.28 -11.25 -8.64
C PHE A 154 5.84 -12.36 -7.76
N ARG A 155 7.16 -12.36 -7.51
CA ARG A 155 7.76 -13.27 -6.55
C ARG A 155 7.38 -12.95 -5.11
N ASP A 156 7.32 -11.67 -4.75
CA ASP A 156 7.14 -11.20 -3.38
C ASP A 156 5.66 -10.99 -3.01
N ALA A 157 4.78 -10.84 -4.01
CA ALA A 157 3.35 -10.74 -3.80
C ALA A 157 2.76 -12.06 -3.30
N LYS A 158 1.88 -11.98 -2.31
CA LYS A 158 1.14 -13.15 -1.78
C LYS A 158 -0.10 -13.48 -2.59
N ALA A 159 -0.60 -12.53 -3.36
CA ALA A 159 -1.72 -12.71 -4.28
C ALA A 159 -1.54 -11.84 -5.51
N VAL A 160 -2.06 -12.32 -6.62
CA VAL A 160 -2.19 -11.56 -7.87
C VAL A 160 -3.67 -11.49 -8.23
N ILE A 161 -4.17 -10.29 -8.44
CA ILE A 161 -5.54 -10.05 -8.89
C ILE A 161 -5.50 -9.68 -10.36
N LEU A 162 -6.20 -10.46 -11.18
CA LEU A 162 -6.41 -10.14 -12.59
C LEU A 162 -7.72 -9.36 -12.73
N ASN A 163 -7.62 -8.15 -13.25
CA ASN A 163 -8.74 -7.20 -13.34
C ASN A 163 -9.09 -6.90 -14.81
N LYS A 164 -10.28 -6.33 -15.02
CA LYS A 164 -10.81 -5.96 -16.35
C LYS A 164 -10.92 -7.17 -17.31
N MET A 165 -11.33 -8.30 -16.77
CA MET A 165 -11.66 -9.48 -17.59
C MET A 165 -12.96 -9.29 -18.38
#